data_fabeb740b0cddce5fff04351ea28c312
#
_entry.id   fabeb740b0cddce5fff04351ea28c312
#
_cell.length_a   1.000
_cell.length_b   1.000
_cell.length_c   1.000
_cell.angle_alpha   90.00
_cell.angle_beta   90.00
_cell.angle_gamma   90.00
#
_symmetry.space_group_name_H-M   'P 1'
#
loop_
_entity.id
_entity.type
_entity.pdbx_description
1 polymer ?
#
loop_
_entity_poly.entity_id
_entity_poly.type
_entity_poly.pdbx_seq_one_letter_code
_entity_poly.pdbx_strand_id
1 'polypeptide(L)'
;MKKNIQNTDNSAPIGVFDSGIGGTSIWNEINTLLPNENSIYLADSKYAPYGTRSREEIIALSEKNTVLLLEKGCKIIVVACNTATTNAIQYLRDKYDVPFIGIEPAIKPAYLKTVSKTVGILATKGTLSSALFQETSNLYKEGIEILEQEGTGIVELIEQGMLNSEEMMELLQRYTLPMVEKGMDHLVLGCSHYPYLIPNLKKLLPPSIK
;
A
#
# COMPACT_ATOMS: atom_id res chain seq x y z
N MET A 1 -22.85 -6.28 -16.96
CA MET A 1 -22.75 -4.97 -17.63
C MET A 1 -21.97 -4.05 -16.71
N LYS A 2 -20.82 -3.50 -17.16
CA LYS A 2 -20.09 -2.49 -16.41
C LYS A 2 -20.94 -1.24 -16.25
N LYS A 3 -20.90 -0.61 -15.08
CA LYS A 3 -21.52 0.72 -14.89
C LYS A 3 -20.72 1.73 -15.68
N ASN A 4 -21.27 2.21 -16.79
CA ASN A 4 -20.63 3.24 -17.62
C ASN A 4 -20.74 4.59 -16.91
N ILE A 5 -19.62 5.10 -16.42
CA ILE A 5 -19.48 6.44 -15.81
C ILE A 5 -18.23 7.07 -16.44
N GLN A 6 -18.15 7.07 -17.78
CA GLN A 6 -17.04 7.76 -18.45
C GLN A 6 -17.24 9.27 -18.34
N ASN A 7 -16.50 9.90 -17.45
CA ASN A 7 -16.29 11.34 -17.53
C ASN A 7 -15.08 11.57 -18.46
N THR A 8 -15.35 11.96 -19.70
CA THR A 8 -14.33 12.27 -20.72
C THR A 8 -13.80 13.71 -20.58
N ASP A 9 -14.24 14.45 -19.56
CA ASP A 9 -13.77 15.78 -19.29
C ASP A 9 -12.34 15.71 -18.71
N ASN A 10 -11.36 16.23 -19.46
CA ASN A 10 -9.97 16.28 -19.03
C ASN A 10 -9.76 17.11 -17.74
N SER A 11 -10.67 18.02 -17.40
CA SER A 11 -10.64 18.81 -16.16
C SER A 11 -11.18 18.05 -14.94
N ALA A 12 -11.79 16.89 -15.13
CA ALA A 12 -12.31 16.06 -14.05
C ALA A 12 -11.18 15.56 -13.13
N PRO A 13 -11.41 15.45 -11.81
CA PRO A 13 -10.35 15.17 -10.86
C PRO A 13 -9.85 13.71 -10.90
N ILE A 14 -8.61 13.50 -10.45
CA ILE A 14 -8.07 12.20 -10.06
C ILE A 14 -8.61 11.86 -8.67
N GLY A 15 -9.33 10.75 -8.53
CA GLY A 15 -9.79 10.24 -7.24
C GLY A 15 -8.73 9.34 -6.63
N VAL A 16 -8.33 9.58 -5.38
CA VAL A 16 -7.38 8.76 -4.63
C VAL A 16 -8.04 8.32 -3.34
N PHE A 17 -8.04 7.04 -3.02
CA PHE A 17 -8.50 6.59 -1.70
C PHE A 17 -7.51 5.65 -1.02
N ASP A 18 -7.52 5.71 0.31
CA ASP A 18 -6.80 4.81 1.21
C ASP A 18 -7.67 4.47 2.42
N SER A 19 -7.28 3.45 3.18
CA SER A 19 -7.92 3.11 4.45
C SER A 19 -7.79 4.18 5.52
N GLY A 20 -6.79 5.06 5.40
CA GLY A 20 -6.49 6.12 6.35
C GLY A 20 -5.58 7.21 5.77
N ILE A 21 -4.60 7.67 6.57
CA ILE A 21 -3.67 8.72 6.16
C ILE A 21 -2.52 8.21 5.27
N GLY A 22 -2.26 6.90 5.24
CA GLY A 22 -1.09 6.31 4.57
C GLY A 22 -0.98 6.68 3.09
N GLY A 23 -2.10 6.67 2.38
CA GLY A 23 -2.15 7.00 0.95
C GLY A 23 -1.82 8.46 0.62
N THR A 24 -1.68 9.37 1.61
CA THR A 24 -1.22 10.74 1.36
C THR A 24 0.23 10.76 0.87
N SER A 25 1.03 9.74 1.16
CA SER A 25 2.36 9.56 0.59
C SER A 25 2.29 9.42 -0.94
N ILE A 26 1.36 8.62 -1.45
CA ILE A 26 1.11 8.44 -2.89
C ILE A 26 0.46 9.68 -3.51
N TRP A 27 -0.52 10.26 -2.81
CA TRP A 27 -1.20 11.46 -3.27
C TRP A 27 -0.25 12.65 -3.44
N ASN A 28 0.72 12.83 -2.53
CA ASN A 28 1.74 13.86 -2.63
C ASN A 28 2.61 13.70 -3.89
N GLU A 29 3.02 12.47 -4.22
CA GLU A 29 3.76 12.19 -5.45
C GLU A 29 2.94 12.50 -6.71
N ILE A 30 1.64 12.15 -6.70
CA ILE A 30 0.73 12.49 -7.82
C ILE A 30 0.67 14.00 -8.00
N ASN A 31 0.46 14.78 -6.93
CA ASN A 31 0.38 16.25 -7.02
C ASN A 31 1.70 16.88 -7.45
N THR A 32 2.84 16.30 -7.06
CA THR A 32 4.16 16.77 -7.46
C THR A 32 4.42 16.53 -8.95
N LEU A 33 4.03 15.36 -9.47
CA LEU A 33 4.22 14.97 -10.87
C LEU A 33 3.20 15.59 -11.81
N LEU A 34 1.99 15.84 -11.32
CA LEU A 34 0.84 16.33 -12.09
C LEU A 34 0.24 17.59 -11.44
N PRO A 35 0.99 18.70 -11.30
CA PRO A 35 0.58 19.86 -10.51
C PRO A 35 -0.63 20.62 -11.09
N ASN A 36 -0.99 20.37 -12.34
CA ASN A 36 -2.13 21.00 -13.02
C ASN A 36 -3.41 20.14 -12.98
N GLU A 37 -3.32 18.91 -12.42
CA GLU A 37 -4.48 18.04 -12.28
C GLU A 37 -5.22 18.31 -10.97
N ASN A 38 -6.54 18.41 -11.06
CA ASN A 38 -7.37 18.39 -9.85
C ASN A 38 -7.37 17.00 -9.24
N SER A 39 -7.31 16.91 -7.92
CA SER A 39 -7.35 15.63 -7.21
C SER A 39 -8.26 15.68 -5.99
N ILE A 40 -8.88 14.54 -5.67
CA ILE A 40 -9.68 14.34 -4.47
C ILE A 40 -9.07 13.17 -3.71
N TYR A 41 -8.64 13.42 -2.47
CA TYR A 41 -8.16 12.37 -1.57
C TYR A 41 -9.26 11.98 -0.56
N LEU A 42 -9.51 10.69 -0.43
CA LEU A 42 -10.45 10.11 0.51
C LEU A 42 -9.72 9.18 1.49
N ALA A 43 -9.59 9.60 2.75
CA ALA A 43 -9.15 8.76 3.85
C ALA A 43 -10.36 8.09 4.50
N ASP A 44 -10.47 6.77 4.44
CA ASP A 44 -11.56 6.02 5.10
C ASP A 44 -11.21 5.70 6.55
N SER A 45 -10.69 6.70 7.30
CA SER A 45 -10.12 6.57 8.65
C SER A 45 -11.10 5.97 9.67
N LYS A 46 -12.41 6.13 9.47
CA LYS A 46 -13.43 5.48 10.32
C LYS A 46 -13.29 3.97 10.34
N TYR A 47 -12.82 3.38 9.25
CA TYR A 47 -12.72 1.93 9.07
C TYR A 47 -11.28 1.42 9.03
N ALA A 48 -10.30 2.31 9.29
CA ALA A 48 -8.91 1.93 9.46
C ALA A 48 -8.71 1.02 10.69
N PRO A 49 -7.75 0.08 10.67
CA PRO A 49 -6.98 -0.36 9.51
C PRO A 49 -7.74 -1.41 8.66
N TYR A 50 -7.48 -1.45 7.34
CA TYR A 50 -8.04 -2.51 6.49
C TYR A 50 -7.30 -3.85 6.63
N GLY A 51 -6.07 -3.81 7.10
CA GLY A 51 -5.19 -4.97 7.14
C GLY A 51 -5.65 -6.14 8.02
N THR A 52 -6.56 -5.90 8.95
CA THR A 52 -7.13 -6.91 9.87
C THR A 52 -8.53 -7.38 9.48
N ARG A 53 -9.11 -6.81 8.39
CA ARG A 53 -10.47 -7.11 7.95
C ARG A 53 -10.54 -8.32 7.04
N SER A 54 -11.73 -8.91 6.92
CA SER A 54 -11.98 -9.95 5.91
C SER A 54 -11.92 -9.38 4.49
N ARG A 55 -11.65 -10.24 3.52
CA ARG A 55 -11.62 -9.85 2.11
C ARG A 55 -12.93 -9.21 1.65
N GLU A 56 -14.06 -9.77 2.10
CA GLU A 56 -15.41 -9.29 1.79
C GLU A 56 -15.64 -7.87 2.31
N GLU A 57 -15.21 -7.58 3.54
CA GLU A 57 -15.28 -6.24 4.12
C GLU A 57 -14.39 -5.26 3.37
N ILE A 58 -13.16 -5.66 3.00
CA ILE A 58 -12.23 -4.82 2.23
C ILE A 58 -12.85 -4.48 0.86
N ILE A 59 -13.45 -5.44 0.17
CA ILE A 59 -14.14 -5.21 -1.10
C ILE A 59 -15.30 -4.23 -0.92
N ALA A 60 -16.15 -4.43 0.08
CA ALA A 60 -17.32 -3.58 0.33
C ALA A 60 -16.91 -2.13 0.64
N LEU A 61 -15.88 -1.93 1.48
CA LEU A 61 -15.35 -0.62 1.82
C LEU A 61 -14.68 0.06 0.60
N SER A 62 -13.91 -0.69 -0.17
CA SER A 62 -13.25 -0.19 -1.39
C SER A 62 -14.29 0.20 -2.45
N GLU A 63 -15.36 -0.55 -2.58
CA GLU A 63 -16.47 -0.20 -3.46
C GLU A 63 -17.19 1.07 -3.01
N LYS A 64 -17.51 1.19 -1.72
CA LYS A 64 -18.11 2.41 -1.13
C LYS A 64 -17.27 3.64 -1.47
N ASN A 65 -15.95 3.58 -1.28
CA ASN A 65 -15.04 4.67 -1.56
C ASN A 65 -14.97 4.99 -3.06
N THR A 66 -14.96 3.96 -3.90
CA THR A 66 -15.01 4.10 -5.37
C THR A 66 -16.28 4.84 -5.81
N VAL A 67 -17.45 4.41 -5.31
CA VAL A 67 -18.74 5.05 -5.66
C VAL A 67 -18.73 6.53 -5.27
N LEU A 68 -18.26 6.86 -4.06
CA LEU A 68 -18.18 8.24 -3.59
C LEU A 68 -17.29 9.12 -4.49
N LEU A 69 -16.13 8.61 -4.93
CA LEU A 69 -15.24 9.33 -5.84
C LEU A 69 -15.84 9.48 -7.25
N LEU A 70 -16.56 8.46 -7.73
CA LEU A 70 -17.28 8.55 -9.02
C LEU A 70 -18.42 9.56 -8.97
N GLU A 71 -19.17 9.64 -7.86
CA GLU A 71 -20.20 10.67 -7.63
C GLU A 71 -19.62 12.09 -7.57
N LYS A 72 -18.34 12.23 -7.21
CA LYS A 72 -17.57 13.48 -7.28
C LYS A 72 -17.02 13.78 -8.68
N GLY A 73 -17.30 12.94 -9.66
CA GLY A 73 -16.91 13.12 -11.05
C GLY A 73 -15.47 12.73 -11.38
N CYS A 74 -14.81 11.92 -10.56
CA CYS A 74 -13.43 11.50 -10.81
C CYS A 74 -13.31 10.71 -12.11
N LYS A 75 -12.32 11.08 -12.96
CA LYS A 75 -12.02 10.44 -14.26
C LYS A 75 -11.20 9.17 -14.18
N ILE A 76 -10.48 8.99 -13.08
CA ILE A 76 -9.59 7.86 -12.76
C ILE A 76 -9.56 7.64 -11.26
N ILE A 77 -9.44 6.40 -10.82
CA ILE A 77 -9.37 6.05 -9.40
C ILE A 77 -8.01 5.43 -9.06
N VAL A 78 -7.31 6.01 -8.11
CA VAL A 78 -6.07 5.46 -7.53
C VAL A 78 -6.40 4.80 -6.19
N VAL A 79 -6.20 3.50 -6.11
CA VAL A 79 -6.32 2.71 -4.88
C VAL A 79 -4.97 2.75 -4.19
N ALA A 80 -4.76 3.75 -3.33
CA ALA A 80 -3.47 4.00 -2.68
C ALA A 80 -3.15 3.04 -1.51
N CYS A 81 -4.14 2.27 -1.06
CA CYS A 81 -4.00 1.25 -0.03
C CYS A 81 -3.52 -0.08 -0.64
N ASN A 82 -2.38 -0.62 -0.19
CA ASN A 82 -1.90 -1.93 -0.63
C ASN A 82 -2.91 -3.05 -0.30
N THR A 83 -3.48 -3.05 0.91
CA THR A 83 -4.49 -4.04 1.31
C THR A 83 -5.74 -3.96 0.43
N ALA A 84 -6.25 -2.76 0.14
CA ALA A 84 -7.40 -2.60 -0.75
C ALA A 84 -7.06 -3.03 -2.18
N THR A 85 -5.89 -2.66 -2.69
CA THR A 85 -5.43 -3.08 -4.02
C THR A 85 -5.40 -4.59 -4.14
N THR A 86 -4.67 -5.27 -3.27
CA THR A 86 -4.45 -6.72 -3.39
C THR A 86 -5.71 -7.56 -3.18
N ASN A 87 -6.74 -7.01 -2.54
CA ASN A 87 -7.99 -7.72 -2.26
C ASN A 87 -9.16 -7.29 -3.15
N ALA A 88 -9.22 -6.04 -3.61
CA ALA A 88 -10.41 -5.49 -4.26
C ALA A 88 -10.20 -5.01 -5.71
N ILE A 89 -8.95 -4.76 -6.17
CA ILE A 89 -8.71 -4.10 -7.46
C ILE A 89 -9.35 -4.82 -8.65
N GLN A 90 -9.28 -6.16 -8.68
CA GLN A 90 -9.87 -6.94 -9.77
C GLN A 90 -11.40 -6.81 -9.78
N TYR A 91 -12.04 -6.93 -8.61
CA TYR A 91 -13.48 -6.74 -8.47
C TYR A 91 -13.93 -5.36 -8.96
N LEU A 92 -13.18 -4.30 -8.59
CA LEU A 92 -13.50 -2.93 -9.01
C LEU A 92 -13.35 -2.75 -10.51
N ARG A 93 -12.28 -3.29 -11.13
CA ARG A 93 -12.04 -3.25 -12.57
C ARG A 93 -13.10 -4.01 -13.37
N ASP A 94 -13.62 -5.10 -12.82
CA ASP A 94 -14.67 -5.88 -13.46
C ASP A 94 -16.04 -5.19 -13.39
N LYS A 95 -16.28 -4.40 -12.34
CA LYS A 95 -17.58 -3.81 -12.06
C LYS A 95 -17.77 -2.41 -12.66
N TYR A 96 -16.72 -1.59 -12.70
CA TYR A 96 -16.79 -0.19 -13.11
C TYR A 96 -16.00 0.06 -14.39
N ASP A 97 -16.57 0.92 -15.26
CA ASP A 97 -15.91 1.34 -16.50
C ASP A 97 -15.18 2.69 -16.28
N VAL A 98 -14.16 2.66 -15.45
CA VAL A 98 -13.24 3.77 -15.15
C VAL A 98 -11.85 3.18 -14.97
N PRO A 99 -10.76 3.89 -15.37
CA PRO A 99 -9.42 3.41 -15.12
C PRO A 99 -9.10 3.31 -13.62
N PHE A 100 -8.49 2.18 -13.21
CA PHE A 100 -8.00 1.97 -11.85
C PHE A 100 -6.50 1.76 -11.83
N ILE A 101 -5.82 2.52 -10.98
CA ILE A 101 -4.42 2.31 -10.62
C ILE A 101 -4.37 1.76 -9.19
N GLY A 102 -3.73 0.61 -9.01
CA GLY A 102 -3.49 0.01 -7.70
C GLY A 102 -2.02 0.09 -7.31
N ILE A 103 -1.75 0.14 -6.01
CA ILE A 103 -0.41 0.17 -5.44
C ILE A 103 -0.11 -1.19 -4.81
N GLU A 104 0.87 -1.89 -5.34
CA GLU A 104 1.34 -3.18 -4.84
C GLU A 104 2.70 -3.05 -4.15
N PRO A 105 3.07 -3.98 -3.24
CA PRO A 105 4.43 -4.03 -2.69
C PRO A 105 5.48 -4.12 -3.80
N ALA A 106 6.58 -3.37 -3.66
CA ALA A 106 7.62 -3.22 -4.69
C ALA A 106 8.56 -4.45 -4.77
N ILE A 107 8.00 -5.66 -4.90
CA ILE A 107 8.76 -6.94 -4.96
C ILE A 107 9.66 -6.95 -6.19
N LYS A 108 9.12 -6.62 -7.37
CA LYS A 108 9.90 -6.64 -8.62
C LYS A 108 11.12 -5.72 -8.60
N PRO A 109 11.03 -4.44 -8.19
CA PRO A 109 12.22 -3.59 -8.05
C PRO A 109 13.26 -4.15 -7.08
N ALA A 110 12.84 -4.71 -5.95
CA ALA A 110 13.74 -5.32 -4.98
C ALA A 110 14.44 -6.57 -5.56
N TYR A 111 13.68 -7.46 -6.21
CA TYR A 111 14.22 -8.64 -6.91
C TYR A 111 15.32 -8.27 -7.91
N LEU A 112 15.09 -7.23 -8.72
CA LEU A 112 16.05 -6.83 -9.75
C LEU A 112 17.32 -6.17 -9.19
N LYS A 113 17.29 -5.66 -7.96
CA LYS A 113 18.38 -4.88 -7.35
C LYS A 113 19.12 -5.62 -6.24
N THR A 114 18.52 -6.66 -5.65
CA THR A 114 19.16 -7.39 -4.54
C THR A 114 20.47 -8.05 -4.98
N VAL A 115 21.48 -7.89 -4.15
CA VAL A 115 22.80 -8.50 -4.29
C VAL A 115 22.91 -9.74 -3.39
N SER A 116 22.39 -9.64 -2.16
CA SER A 116 22.38 -10.74 -1.19
C SER A 116 21.44 -11.89 -1.57
N LYS A 117 20.51 -11.64 -2.49
CA LYS A 117 19.42 -12.54 -2.84
C LYS A 117 18.42 -12.78 -1.70
N THR A 118 18.40 -11.90 -0.71
CA THR A 118 17.46 -11.93 0.42
C THR A 118 16.74 -10.60 0.54
N VAL A 119 15.43 -10.62 0.39
CA VAL A 119 14.54 -9.44 0.40
C VAL A 119 13.53 -9.57 1.53
N GLY A 120 13.46 -8.57 2.41
CA GLY A 120 12.42 -8.46 3.42
C GLY A 120 11.19 -7.74 2.90
N ILE A 121 10.02 -8.22 3.26
CA ILE A 121 8.74 -7.56 2.98
C ILE A 121 8.02 -7.35 4.30
N LEU A 122 7.86 -6.09 4.70
CA LEU A 122 7.04 -5.69 5.84
C LEU A 122 5.69 -5.21 5.31
N ALA A 123 4.60 -5.89 5.64
CA ALA A 123 3.26 -5.57 5.15
C ALA A 123 2.17 -5.92 6.16
N THR A 124 0.94 -5.53 5.88
CA THR A 124 -0.21 -5.93 6.71
C THR A 124 -0.60 -7.38 6.43
N LYS A 125 -1.26 -8.03 7.40
CA LYS A 125 -1.82 -9.37 7.24
C LYS A 125 -2.69 -9.48 5.97
N GLY A 126 -3.62 -8.52 5.79
CA GLY A 126 -4.53 -8.54 4.64
C GLY A 126 -3.82 -8.40 3.28
N THR A 127 -2.62 -7.78 3.23
CA THR A 127 -1.79 -7.77 2.03
C THR A 127 -1.09 -9.12 1.84
N LEU A 128 -0.39 -9.62 2.85
CA LEU A 128 0.39 -10.86 2.77
C LEU A 128 -0.47 -12.09 2.46
N SER A 129 -1.69 -12.15 3.01
CA SER A 129 -2.61 -13.28 2.79
C SER A 129 -3.40 -13.19 1.49
N SER A 130 -3.30 -12.11 0.72
CA SER A 130 -4.06 -11.95 -0.51
C SER A 130 -3.53 -12.81 -1.66
N ALA A 131 -4.44 -13.30 -2.52
CA ALA A 131 -4.05 -14.10 -3.69
C ALA A 131 -3.11 -13.34 -4.63
N LEU A 132 -3.42 -12.06 -4.90
CA LEU A 132 -2.61 -11.23 -5.80
C LEU A 132 -1.17 -11.05 -5.28
N PHE A 133 -1.00 -10.82 -3.96
CA PHE A 133 0.33 -10.74 -3.36
C PHE A 133 1.08 -12.06 -3.49
N GLN A 134 0.42 -13.18 -3.18
CA GLN A 134 1.04 -14.51 -3.26
C GLN A 134 1.42 -14.88 -4.71
N GLU A 135 0.57 -14.59 -5.68
CA GLU A 135 0.87 -14.76 -7.10
C GLU A 135 2.10 -13.93 -7.51
N THR A 136 2.10 -12.63 -7.17
CA THR A 136 3.23 -11.73 -7.47
C THR A 136 4.51 -12.19 -6.77
N SER A 137 4.45 -12.54 -5.49
CA SER A 137 5.59 -13.03 -4.72
C SER A 137 6.18 -14.32 -5.35
N ASN A 138 5.31 -15.26 -5.74
CA ASN A 138 5.74 -16.53 -6.35
C ASN A 138 6.47 -16.35 -7.68
N LEU A 139 6.16 -15.32 -8.47
CA LEU A 139 6.88 -15.02 -9.71
C LEU A 139 8.37 -14.71 -9.50
N TYR A 140 8.74 -14.26 -8.29
CA TYR A 140 10.10 -13.81 -7.98
C TYR A 140 10.83 -14.69 -6.96
N LYS A 141 10.21 -15.77 -6.46
CA LYS A 141 10.85 -16.70 -5.50
C LYS A 141 11.98 -17.51 -6.08
N GLU A 142 12.02 -17.66 -7.41
CA GLU A 142 13.14 -18.36 -8.04
C GLU A 142 14.41 -17.50 -7.99
N GLY A 143 15.40 -17.94 -7.21
CA GLY A 143 16.72 -17.31 -7.08
C GLY A 143 16.84 -16.22 -6.04
N ILE A 144 15.80 -15.94 -5.25
CA ILE A 144 15.88 -15.10 -4.05
C ILE A 144 15.09 -15.70 -2.88
N GLU A 145 15.52 -15.37 -1.67
CA GLU A 145 14.74 -15.59 -0.46
C GLU A 145 13.87 -14.37 -0.16
N ILE A 146 12.57 -14.59 -0.01
CA ILE A 146 11.61 -13.54 0.37
C ILE A 146 11.21 -13.78 1.83
N LEU A 147 11.56 -12.84 2.72
CA LEU A 147 11.23 -12.86 4.14
C LEU A 147 9.99 -12.01 4.37
N GLU A 148 8.84 -12.65 4.54
CA GLU A 148 7.56 -11.97 4.78
C GLU A 148 7.38 -11.73 6.29
N GLN A 149 7.07 -10.48 6.66
CA GLN A 149 6.82 -10.07 8.04
C GLN A 149 5.52 -9.27 8.14
N GLU A 150 4.60 -9.72 8.97
CA GLU A 150 3.41 -8.95 9.33
C GLU A 150 3.78 -7.81 10.29
N GLY A 151 3.36 -6.59 9.96
CA GLY A 151 3.58 -5.39 10.77
C GLY A 151 2.39 -5.05 11.66
N THR A 152 1.98 -5.98 12.53
CA THR A 152 0.86 -5.78 13.48
C THR A 152 1.15 -4.60 14.41
N GLY A 153 0.15 -3.71 14.62
CA GLY A 153 0.23 -2.54 15.51
C GLY A 153 0.86 -1.29 14.86
N ILE A 154 1.60 -1.43 13.77
CA ILE A 154 2.29 -0.29 13.13
C ILE A 154 1.29 0.73 12.55
N VAL A 155 0.27 0.28 11.84
CA VAL A 155 -0.71 1.19 11.20
C VAL A 155 -1.47 1.97 12.26
N GLU A 156 -1.87 1.31 13.33
CA GLU A 156 -2.59 1.90 14.46
C GLU A 156 -1.77 3.04 15.11
N LEU A 157 -0.50 2.81 15.38
CA LEU A 157 0.39 3.83 15.93
C LEU A 157 0.60 5.02 14.98
N ILE A 158 0.67 4.76 13.66
CA ILE A 158 0.78 5.84 12.66
C ILE A 158 -0.49 6.69 12.65
N GLU A 159 -1.67 6.06 12.60
CA GLU A 159 -2.96 6.77 12.63
C GLU A 159 -3.16 7.58 13.92
N GLN A 160 -2.54 7.17 15.02
CA GLN A 160 -2.54 7.89 16.30
C GLN A 160 -1.46 8.99 16.37
N GLY A 161 -0.62 9.15 15.35
CA GLY A 161 0.48 10.12 15.35
C GLY A 161 1.69 9.71 16.18
N MET A 162 1.78 8.44 16.60
CA MET A 162 2.83 7.91 17.49
C MET A 162 4.07 7.41 16.72
N LEU A 163 4.46 8.10 15.65
CA LEU A 163 5.57 7.70 14.76
C LEU A 163 6.90 7.54 15.49
N ASN A 164 7.16 8.35 16.52
CA ASN A 164 8.43 8.39 17.25
C ASN A 164 8.31 7.83 18.67
N SER A 165 7.26 7.09 18.99
CA SER A 165 7.10 6.44 20.29
C SER A 165 8.11 5.31 20.49
N GLU A 166 8.41 5.00 21.74
CA GLU A 166 9.23 3.85 22.12
C GLU A 166 8.61 2.54 21.60
N GLU A 167 7.29 2.42 21.74
CA GLU A 167 6.53 1.28 21.23
C GLU A 167 6.71 1.07 19.70
N MET A 168 6.68 2.16 18.91
CA MET A 168 6.96 2.08 17.48
C MET A 168 8.36 1.55 17.22
N MET A 169 9.37 2.07 17.93
CA MET A 169 10.74 1.63 17.76
C MET A 169 10.94 0.15 18.13
N GLU A 170 10.29 -0.31 19.20
CA GLU A 170 10.31 -1.72 19.59
C GLU A 170 9.66 -2.64 18.52
N LEU A 171 8.53 -2.22 17.95
CA LEU A 171 7.90 -2.97 16.86
C LEU A 171 8.81 -3.04 15.63
N LEU A 172 9.41 -1.92 15.23
CA LEU A 172 10.33 -1.90 14.08
C LEU A 172 11.54 -2.81 14.31
N GLN A 173 12.14 -2.77 15.49
CA GLN A 173 13.25 -3.66 15.85
C GLN A 173 12.82 -5.13 15.78
N ARG A 174 11.72 -5.48 16.42
CA ARG A 174 11.18 -6.84 16.47
C ARG A 174 10.94 -7.41 15.08
N TYR A 175 10.44 -6.58 14.16
CA TYR A 175 10.06 -7.06 12.82
C TYR A 175 11.21 -7.03 11.82
N THR A 176 12.17 -6.12 11.95
CA THR A 176 13.18 -5.94 10.91
C THR A 176 14.53 -6.57 11.24
N LEU A 177 14.96 -6.59 12.52
CA LEU A 177 16.28 -7.13 12.88
C LEU A 177 16.44 -8.62 12.54
N PRO A 178 15.43 -9.50 12.73
CA PRO A 178 15.56 -10.90 12.29
C PRO A 178 15.76 -11.06 10.78
N MET A 179 15.23 -10.13 9.97
CA MET A 179 15.46 -10.13 8.53
C MET A 179 16.88 -9.67 8.18
N VAL A 180 17.43 -8.70 8.93
CA VAL A 180 18.84 -8.29 8.79
C VAL A 180 19.79 -9.44 9.10
N GLU A 181 19.54 -10.17 10.19
CA GLU A 181 20.32 -11.35 10.59
C GLU A 181 20.33 -12.46 9.52
N LYS A 182 19.26 -12.56 8.72
CA LYS A 182 19.17 -13.46 7.58
C LYS A 182 19.81 -12.91 6.29
N GLY A 183 20.46 -11.75 6.36
CA GLY A 183 21.20 -11.18 5.24
C GLY A 183 20.36 -10.36 4.26
N MET A 184 19.17 -9.87 4.69
CA MET A 184 18.38 -8.96 3.89
C MET A 184 19.18 -7.73 3.47
N ASP A 185 19.14 -7.34 2.17
CA ASP A 185 19.72 -6.11 1.66
C ASP A 185 18.68 -5.10 1.13
N HIS A 186 17.43 -5.54 0.94
CA HIS A 186 16.31 -4.70 0.56
C HIS A 186 15.11 -4.96 1.47
N LEU A 187 14.52 -3.86 2.01
CA LEU A 187 13.27 -3.90 2.77
C LEU A 187 12.15 -3.26 1.97
N VAL A 188 11.19 -4.07 1.53
CA VAL A 188 9.98 -3.60 0.84
C VAL A 188 8.94 -3.17 1.86
N LEU A 189 8.50 -1.92 1.76
CA LEU A 189 7.41 -1.36 2.56
C LEU A 189 6.08 -1.63 1.86
N GLY A 190 5.43 -2.72 2.24
CA GLY A 190 4.20 -3.24 1.62
C GLY A 190 2.90 -2.66 2.18
N CYS A 191 2.95 -1.44 2.72
CA CYS A 191 1.79 -0.71 3.23
C CYS A 191 1.97 0.79 2.95
N SER A 192 0.91 1.46 2.53
CA SER A 192 0.86 2.90 2.25
C SER A 192 1.29 3.78 3.42
N HIS A 193 1.12 3.30 4.66
CA HIS A 193 1.51 3.99 5.88
C HIS A 193 3.02 3.92 6.17
N TYR A 194 3.70 2.86 5.73
CA TYR A 194 5.08 2.61 6.15
C TYR A 194 6.14 3.58 5.60
N PRO A 195 5.94 4.31 4.48
CA PRO A 195 6.86 5.38 4.08
C PRO A 195 7.09 6.45 5.16
N TYR A 196 6.13 6.70 6.07
CA TYR A 196 6.32 7.59 7.21
C TYR A 196 7.38 7.13 8.21
N LEU A 197 7.72 5.84 8.20
CA LEU A 197 8.70 5.22 9.09
C LEU A 197 10.12 5.22 8.51
N ILE A 198 10.32 5.66 7.26
CA ILE A 198 11.64 5.69 6.62
C ILE A 198 12.70 6.39 7.48
N PRO A 199 12.41 7.55 8.13
CA PRO A 199 13.39 8.18 9.00
C PRO A 199 13.81 7.31 10.19
N ASN A 200 12.88 6.55 10.77
CA ASN A 200 13.14 5.66 11.91
C ASN A 200 13.87 4.38 11.45
N LEU A 201 13.46 3.80 10.33
CA LEU A 201 14.12 2.65 9.72
C LEU A 201 15.58 2.98 9.36
N LYS A 202 15.84 4.17 8.81
CA LYS A 202 17.22 4.62 8.50
C LYS A 202 18.10 4.81 9.72
N LYS A 203 17.54 5.08 10.91
CA LYS A 203 18.29 5.14 12.16
C LYS A 203 18.56 3.75 12.75
N LEU A 204 17.63 2.84 12.52
CA LEU A 204 17.64 1.49 13.08
C LEU A 204 18.49 0.50 12.26
N LEU A 205 18.32 0.56 10.93
CA LEU A 205 18.90 -0.43 10.02
C LEU A 205 20.30 -0.01 9.53
N PRO A 206 21.18 -0.99 9.24
CA PRO A 206 22.46 -0.71 8.59
C PRO A 206 22.28 0.10 7.30
N PRO A 207 23.22 1.05 6.98
CA PRO A 207 23.12 1.87 5.77
C PRO A 207 23.18 1.08 4.45
N SER A 208 23.60 -0.18 4.52
CA SER A 208 23.59 -1.12 3.38
C SER A 208 22.20 -1.57 2.97
N ILE A 209 21.20 -1.54 3.86
CA ILE A 209 19.81 -1.89 3.56
C ILE A 209 19.15 -0.76 2.74
N LYS A 210 18.48 -1.16 1.66
CA LYS A 210 17.78 -0.27 0.73
C LYS A 210 16.27 -0.40 0.86
#